data_b820bfbad53d558a9f0e766a09b2b803
#
_entry.id   b820bfbad53d558a9f0e766a09b2b803
#
_cell.length_a   1.000
_cell.length_b   1.000
_cell.length_c   1.000
_cell.angle_alpha   90.00
_cell.angle_beta   90.00
_cell.angle_gamma   90.00
#
_symmetry.space_group_name_H-M   'P 1'
#
loop_
_entity.id
_entity.type
_entity.pdbx_description
1 polymer ?
#
loop_
_entity_poly.entity_id
_entity_poly.type
_entity_poly.pdbx_seq_one_letter_code
_entity_poly.pdbx_strand_id
1 'polypeptide(L)'
;MKECLYAGKFLNLVREGHWEYCERVRETRAAMIFACTPEGRVILVEEFRPPIGRRCLCFPAGLIGDEHAESAEEAARRELEEESGYRAATMTLLFDGPSSPGLTSETLSFYLADGLERVGKGGGVESERIVVREVPLDEVDAWLAEQMKQGVAVDPRVYTGLYFIRRSRG
;
A
#
# COMPACT_ATOMS: atom_id res chain seq x y z
N MET A 1 26.84 -17.35 3.59
CA MET A 1 26.52 -17.08 5.01
C MET A 1 25.96 -15.67 5.04
N LYS A 2 24.84 -15.48 5.75
CA LYS A 2 24.20 -14.16 5.91
C LYS A 2 24.91 -13.39 7.02
N GLU A 3 25.25 -12.13 6.76
CA GLU A 3 25.94 -11.22 7.66
C GLU A 3 25.08 -9.96 7.85
N CYS A 4 24.89 -9.51 9.08
CA CYS A 4 24.26 -8.22 9.35
C CYS A 4 25.32 -7.11 9.31
N LEU A 5 25.24 -6.22 8.34
CA LEU A 5 26.14 -5.09 8.17
C LEU A 5 25.76 -3.90 9.05
N TYR A 6 24.46 -3.70 9.25
CA TYR A 6 23.92 -2.64 10.10
C TYR A 6 22.58 -3.09 10.71
N ALA A 7 22.48 -3.01 12.01
CA ALA A 7 21.25 -3.28 12.77
C ALA A 7 20.57 -1.96 13.14
N GLY A 8 19.47 -1.64 12.45
CA GLY A 8 18.67 -0.45 12.74
C GLY A 8 17.50 -0.74 13.69
N LYS A 9 16.74 0.30 14.01
CA LYS A 9 15.52 0.17 14.83
C LYS A 9 14.40 -0.57 14.08
N PHE A 10 14.26 -0.33 12.77
CA PHE A 10 13.18 -0.85 11.94
C PHE A 10 13.67 -1.76 10.82
N LEU A 11 14.87 -1.49 10.31
CA LEU A 11 15.48 -2.21 9.20
C LEU A 11 16.90 -2.61 9.53
N ASN A 12 17.28 -3.81 9.08
CA ASN A 12 18.66 -4.26 9.02
C ASN A 12 19.16 -4.17 7.58
N LEU A 13 20.43 -3.79 7.40
CA LEU A 13 21.15 -4.00 6.16
C LEU A 13 21.94 -5.32 6.29
N VAL A 14 21.72 -6.25 5.39
CA VAL A 14 22.35 -7.57 5.41
C VAL A 14 23.09 -7.85 4.11
N ARG A 15 24.11 -8.70 4.21
CA ARG A 15 24.86 -9.25 3.07
C ARG A 15 24.72 -10.75 3.01
N GLU A 16 24.45 -11.27 1.80
CA GLU A 16 24.48 -12.69 1.53
C GLU A 16 25.15 -12.96 0.19
N GLY A 17 26.35 -13.57 0.20
CA GLY A 17 27.20 -13.68 -0.98
C GLY A 17 27.61 -12.28 -1.49
N HIS A 18 27.18 -11.94 -2.70
CA HIS A 18 27.41 -10.62 -3.33
C HIS A 18 26.19 -9.69 -3.28
N TRP A 19 25.11 -10.12 -2.63
CA TRP A 19 23.90 -9.33 -2.45
C TRP A 19 23.96 -8.53 -1.15
N GLU A 20 23.59 -7.24 -1.21
CA GLU A 20 23.29 -6.41 -0.05
C GLU A 20 21.83 -5.96 -0.17
N TYR A 21 21.05 -6.20 0.88
CA TYR A 21 19.61 -5.89 0.89
C TYR A 21 19.11 -5.54 2.28
N CYS A 22 17.94 -4.91 2.34
CA CYS A 22 17.28 -4.58 3.61
C CYS A 22 16.28 -5.66 4.02
N GLU A 23 16.17 -5.88 5.31
CA GLU A 23 15.09 -6.67 5.90
C GLU A 23 14.50 -5.97 7.12
N ARG A 24 13.23 -6.20 7.41
CA ARG A 24 12.61 -5.65 8.62
C ARG A 24 13.11 -6.38 9.85
N VAL A 25 13.26 -5.64 10.97
CA VAL A 25 13.69 -6.22 12.26
C VAL A 25 12.64 -7.18 12.81
N ARG A 26 11.35 -6.94 12.51
CA ARG A 26 10.22 -7.78 12.92
C ARG A 26 9.57 -8.39 11.69
N GLU A 27 8.24 -8.34 11.61
CA GLU A 27 7.48 -8.85 10.48
C GLU A 27 7.91 -8.23 9.15
N THR A 28 8.00 -9.04 8.12
CA THR A 28 8.48 -8.64 6.79
C THR A 28 7.38 -8.48 5.75
N ARG A 29 6.11 -8.69 6.15
CA ARG A 29 4.95 -8.63 5.26
C ARG A 29 4.18 -7.34 5.44
N ALA A 30 3.55 -6.90 4.35
CA ALA A 30 2.57 -5.83 4.37
C ALA A 30 1.35 -6.22 3.52
N ALA A 31 0.22 -5.58 3.76
CA ALA A 31 -0.97 -5.70 2.92
C ALA A 31 -1.15 -4.44 2.08
N MET A 32 -1.59 -4.58 0.83
CA MET A 32 -2.00 -3.47 -0.03
C MET A 32 -3.39 -3.73 -0.58
N ILE A 33 -4.26 -2.74 -0.54
CA ILE A 33 -5.68 -2.90 -0.77
C ILE A 33 -6.12 -2.11 -2.00
N PHE A 34 -6.43 -2.80 -3.10
CA PHE A 34 -7.01 -2.20 -4.29
C PHE A 34 -8.49 -1.94 -4.04
N ALA A 35 -8.85 -0.68 -3.88
CA ALA A 35 -10.15 -0.23 -3.40
C ALA A 35 -10.83 0.68 -4.42
N CYS A 36 -12.11 0.35 -4.74
CA CYS A 36 -12.95 1.18 -5.59
C CYS A 36 -14.40 1.11 -5.10
N THR A 37 -15.04 2.26 -4.94
CA THR A 37 -16.42 2.32 -4.45
C THR A 37 -17.42 1.74 -5.47
N PRO A 38 -18.63 1.35 -5.04
CA PRO A 38 -19.67 0.90 -5.97
C PRO A 38 -19.97 1.91 -7.10
N GLU A 39 -19.85 3.21 -6.82
CA GLU A 39 -20.05 4.32 -7.77
C GLU A 39 -18.88 4.51 -8.74
N GLY A 40 -17.84 3.67 -8.64
CA GLY A 40 -16.68 3.72 -9.54
C GLY A 40 -15.63 4.76 -9.17
N ARG A 41 -15.47 5.07 -7.88
CA ARG A 41 -14.38 5.94 -7.41
C ARG A 41 -13.24 5.09 -6.85
N VAL A 42 -12.06 5.23 -7.45
CA VAL A 42 -10.81 4.62 -6.95
C VAL A 42 -10.38 5.34 -5.69
N ILE A 43 -10.07 4.59 -4.64
CA ILE A 43 -9.60 5.12 -3.37
C ILE A 43 -8.09 5.03 -3.34
N LEU A 44 -7.44 6.17 -3.34
CA LEU A 44 -5.99 6.32 -3.20
C LEU A 44 -5.68 7.12 -1.94
N VAL A 45 -4.47 6.94 -1.43
CA VAL A 45 -3.90 7.74 -0.35
C VAL A 45 -2.67 8.47 -0.84
N GLU A 46 -2.49 9.68 -0.36
CA GLU A 46 -1.36 10.53 -0.69
C GLU A 46 -0.64 10.94 0.59
N GLU A 47 0.62 10.59 0.71
CA GLU A 47 1.44 10.94 1.87
C GLU A 47 2.85 11.40 1.47
N PHE A 48 3.55 12.05 2.38
CA PHE A 48 4.97 12.40 2.18
C PHE A 48 5.85 11.19 2.50
N ARG A 49 6.65 10.75 1.52
CA ARG A 49 7.60 9.65 1.67
C ARG A 49 9.03 10.17 1.82
N PRO A 50 9.58 10.20 3.04
CA PRO A 50 10.95 10.70 3.29
C PRO A 50 12.03 10.10 2.38
N PRO A 51 12.02 8.78 2.05
CA PRO A 51 13.06 8.20 1.20
C PRO A 51 13.14 8.79 -0.20
N ILE A 52 12.04 9.33 -0.72
CA ILE A 52 11.99 9.97 -2.04
C ILE A 52 11.81 11.49 -1.97
N GLY A 53 11.72 12.06 -0.74
CA GLY A 53 11.66 13.49 -0.47
C GLY A 53 10.44 14.22 -1.04
N ARG A 54 9.35 13.49 -1.32
CA ARG A 54 8.13 14.07 -1.92
C ARG A 54 6.88 13.27 -1.58
N ARG A 55 5.73 13.84 -1.89
CA ARG A 55 4.44 13.15 -1.75
C ARG A 55 4.33 12.03 -2.79
N CYS A 56 3.67 10.96 -2.38
CA CYS A 56 3.46 9.77 -3.22
C CYS A 56 2.01 9.31 -3.11
N LEU A 57 1.42 9.02 -4.25
CA LEU A 57 0.11 8.37 -4.36
C LEU A 57 0.29 6.86 -4.38
N CYS A 58 -0.46 6.19 -3.54
CA CYS A 58 -0.55 4.72 -3.49
C CYS A 58 -1.96 4.26 -3.12
N PHE A 59 -2.23 2.98 -3.17
CA PHE A 59 -3.38 2.39 -2.51
C PHE A 59 -3.14 2.29 -1.00
N PRO A 60 -4.20 2.23 -0.17
CA PRO A 60 -4.08 1.94 1.25
C PRO A 60 -3.24 0.69 1.50
N ALA A 61 -2.28 0.78 2.43
CA ALA A 61 -1.34 -0.29 2.70
C ALA A 61 -0.64 -0.13 4.05
N GLY A 62 -0.51 -1.22 4.80
CA GLY A 62 0.24 -1.20 6.05
C GLY A 62 0.83 -2.54 6.44
N LEU A 63 1.52 -2.57 7.58
CA LEU A 63 2.24 -3.75 8.05
C LEU A 63 1.28 -4.77 8.67
N ILE A 64 1.59 -6.05 8.46
CA ILE A 64 0.86 -7.15 9.08
C ILE A 64 1.52 -7.49 10.41
N GLY A 65 0.76 -7.44 11.51
CA GLY A 65 1.23 -7.89 12.83
C GLY A 65 2.18 -6.93 13.56
N ASP A 66 2.23 -5.67 13.19
CA ASP A 66 3.10 -4.68 13.84
C ASP A 66 2.54 -4.17 15.19
N GLU A 67 1.23 -4.10 15.34
CA GLU A 67 0.54 -3.69 16.57
C GLU A 67 0.18 -4.90 17.45
N HIS A 68 -0.40 -5.93 16.85
CA HIS A 68 -0.82 -7.18 17.51
C HIS A 68 -0.84 -8.33 16.52
N ALA A 69 -0.93 -9.57 17.02
CA ALA A 69 -1.02 -10.75 16.14
C ALA A 69 -2.35 -10.73 15.39
N GLU A 70 -2.28 -10.58 14.07
CA GLU A 70 -3.43 -10.54 13.16
C GLU A 70 -3.12 -11.28 11.85
N SER A 71 -4.14 -11.72 11.14
CA SER A 71 -4.00 -12.27 9.79
C SER A 71 -3.76 -11.14 8.77
N ALA A 72 -3.27 -11.49 7.60
CA ALA A 72 -3.06 -10.53 6.51
C ALA A 72 -4.38 -9.87 6.05
N GLU A 73 -5.49 -10.57 6.11
CA GLU A 73 -6.81 -10.01 5.78
C GLU A 73 -7.30 -9.03 6.86
N GLU A 74 -7.10 -9.36 8.15
CA GLU A 74 -7.45 -8.45 9.25
C GLU A 74 -6.64 -7.16 9.16
N ALA A 75 -5.33 -7.25 8.94
CA ALA A 75 -4.48 -6.08 8.70
C ALA A 75 -4.99 -5.26 7.50
N ALA A 76 -5.29 -5.90 6.36
CA ALA A 76 -5.80 -5.22 5.19
C ALA A 76 -7.12 -4.46 5.47
N ARG A 77 -8.03 -5.05 6.26
CA ARG A 77 -9.30 -4.40 6.65
C ARG A 77 -9.07 -3.20 7.56
N ARG A 78 -8.19 -3.35 8.55
CA ARG A 78 -7.81 -2.28 9.49
C ARG A 78 -7.18 -1.11 8.74
N GLU A 79 -6.16 -1.35 7.92
CA GLU A 79 -5.47 -0.32 7.15
C GLU A 79 -6.39 0.42 6.16
N LEU A 80 -7.28 -0.32 5.49
CA LEU A 80 -8.28 0.32 4.61
C LEU A 80 -9.15 1.31 5.39
N GLU A 81 -9.63 0.91 6.57
CA GLU A 81 -10.50 1.76 7.40
C GLU A 81 -9.72 2.96 7.99
N GLU A 82 -8.54 2.74 8.54
CA GLU A 82 -7.71 3.78 9.17
C GLU A 82 -7.23 4.82 8.17
N GLU A 83 -6.67 4.39 7.05
CA GLU A 83 -6.10 5.30 6.07
C GLU A 83 -7.15 5.98 5.20
N SER A 84 -8.21 5.27 4.80
CA SER A 84 -9.17 5.78 3.82
C SER A 84 -10.54 6.15 4.40
N GLY A 85 -10.90 5.61 5.56
CA GLY A 85 -12.25 5.75 6.14
C GLY A 85 -13.30 4.87 5.47
N TYR A 86 -12.89 3.87 4.70
CA TYR A 86 -13.79 2.92 4.04
C TYR A 86 -13.67 1.53 4.64
N ARG A 87 -14.81 0.84 4.75
CA ARG A 87 -14.92 -0.57 5.10
C ARG A 87 -15.37 -1.37 3.89
N ALA A 88 -14.75 -2.54 3.67
CA ALA A 88 -15.12 -3.45 2.60
C ALA A 88 -16.07 -4.55 3.09
N ALA A 89 -17.10 -4.85 2.32
CA ALA A 89 -17.95 -6.02 2.56
C ALA A 89 -17.15 -7.31 2.33
N THR A 90 -16.38 -7.36 1.25
CA THR A 90 -15.51 -8.50 0.93
C THR A 90 -14.07 -8.06 0.70
N MET A 91 -13.14 -8.95 1.06
CA MET A 91 -11.71 -8.77 0.86
C MET A 91 -11.17 -10.03 0.19
N THR A 92 -10.72 -9.92 -1.05
CA THR A 92 -10.24 -11.06 -1.83
C THR A 92 -8.74 -10.97 -2.01
N LEU A 93 -7.99 -11.95 -1.47
CA LEU A 93 -6.55 -12.07 -1.75
C LEU A 93 -6.36 -12.39 -3.24
N LEU A 94 -5.62 -11.55 -3.93
CA LEU A 94 -5.28 -11.75 -5.33
C LEU A 94 -4.01 -12.57 -5.50
N PHE A 95 -2.94 -12.13 -4.84
CA PHE A 95 -1.63 -12.79 -4.85
C PHE A 95 -0.72 -12.19 -3.78
N ASP A 96 0.36 -12.91 -3.47
CA ASP A 96 1.51 -12.39 -2.72
C ASP A 96 2.66 -12.12 -3.69
N GLY A 97 3.43 -11.07 -3.44
CA GLY A 97 4.57 -10.71 -4.28
C GLY A 97 5.63 -9.88 -3.56
N PRO A 98 6.88 -9.87 -4.04
CA PRO A 98 7.94 -9.06 -3.45
C PRO A 98 7.70 -7.58 -3.72
N SER A 99 8.01 -6.72 -2.73
CA SER A 99 7.90 -5.26 -2.89
C SER A 99 9.01 -4.70 -3.78
N SER A 100 10.23 -5.19 -3.62
CA SER A 100 11.41 -4.83 -4.44
C SER A 100 12.46 -5.95 -4.33
N PRO A 101 12.39 -6.99 -5.19
CA PRO A 101 13.14 -8.25 -5.01
C PRO A 101 14.67 -8.10 -5.07
N GLY A 102 15.17 -6.98 -5.58
CA GLY A 102 16.61 -6.67 -5.61
C GLY A 102 17.10 -5.84 -4.43
N LEU A 103 16.21 -5.35 -3.57
CA LEU A 103 16.55 -4.40 -2.51
C LEU A 103 16.10 -4.84 -1.12
N THR A 104 15.04 -5.61 -1.01
CA THR A 104 14.47 -6.02 0.27
C THR A 104 13.85 -7.42 0.21
N SER A 105 13.81 -8.08 1.37
CA SER A 105 13.10 -9.35 1.56
C SER A 105 11.60 -9.18 1.81
N GLU A 106 11.10 -7.95 1.84
CA GLU A 106 9.68 -7.66 2.11
C GLU A 106 8.77 -8.24 1.04
N THR A 107 7.69 -8.86 1.49
CA THR A 107 6.58 -9.32 0.63
C THR A 107 5.31 -8.57 0.94
N LEU A 108 4.45 -8.43 -0.07
CA LEU A 108 3.14 -7.78 -0.01
C LEU A 108 2.05 -8.79 -0.34
N SER A 109 0.98 -8.78 0.46
CA SER A 109 -0.27 -9.44 0.14
C SER A 109 -1.20 -8.43 -0.52
N PHE A 110 -1.61 -8.69 -1.76
CA PHE A 110 -2.46 -7.79 -2.54
C PHE A 110 -3.91 -8.23 -2.47
N TYR A 111 -4.77 -7.34 -1.99
CA TYR A 111 -6.19 -7.58 -1.83
C TYR A 111 -7.02 -6.71 -2.77
N LEU A 112 -8.13 -7.26 -3.26
CA LEU A 112 -9.20 -6.49 -3.88
C LEU A 112 -10.32 -6.32 -2.85
N ALA A 113 -10.66 -5.08 -2.56
CA ALA A 113 -11.76 -4.71 -1.68
C ALA A 113 -13.02 -4.40 -2.49
N ASP A 114 -14.13 -5.03 -2.14
CA ASP A 114 -15.42 -4.80 -2.79
C ASP A 114 -16.55 -4.49 -1.80
N GLY A 115 -17.61 -3.83 -2.28
CA GLY A 115 -18.71 -3.39 -1.45
C GLY A 115 -18.27 -2.34 -0.41
N LEU A 116 -17.54 -1.33 -0.85
CA LEU A 116 -17.02 -0.29 0.04
C LEU A 116 -18.14 0.59 0.59
N GLU A 117 -18.13 0.78 1.89
CA GLU A 117 -18.98 1.73 2.63
C GLU A 117 -18.10 2.73 3.38
N ARG A 118 -18.44 4.01 3.32
CA ARG A 118 -17.73 5.03 4.09
C ARG A 118 -18.17 5.00 5.55
N VAL A 119 -17.22 4.73 6.44
CA VAL A 119 -17.45 4.63 7.90
C VAL A 119 -16.70 5.69 8.69
N GLY A 120 -15.77 6.40 8.06
CA GLY A 120 -14.95 7.41 8.74
C GLY A 120 -14.37 8.45 7.78
N LYS A 121 -13.47 9.26 8.32
CA LYS A 121 -12.76 10.29 7.54
C LYS A 121 -11.51 9.73 6.86
N GLY A 122 -10.92 8.67 7.42
CA GLY A 122 -9.59 8.22 7.06
C GLY A 122 -8.51 9.23 7.48
N GLY A 123 -7.33 9.09 6.93
CA GLY A 123 -6.21 9.98 7.18
C GLY A 123 -5.06 9.34 7.96
N GLY A 124 -5.19 8.05 8.28
CA GLY A 124 -4.21 7.29 9.07
C GLY A 124 -4.22 7.67 10.56
N VAL A 125 -3.21 7.23 11.28
CA VAL A 125 -2.99 7.59 12.69
C VAL A 125 -2.40 9.00 12.81
N GLU A 126 -2.44 9.58 14.02
CA GLU A 126 -2.08 10.99 14.28
C GLU A 126 -0.68 11.39 13.80
N SER A 127 0.26 10.45 13.71
CA SER A 127 1.62 10.64 13.19
C SER A 127 1.70 10.65 11.65
N GLU A 128 0.69 10.19 10.95
CA GLU A 128 0.61 10.10 9.50
C GLU A 128 -0.17 11.29 8.96
N ARG A 129 0.32 11.90 7.90
CA ARG A 129 -0.36 13.00 7.21
C ARG A 129 -0.90 12.52 5.88
N ILE A 130 -1.82 11.56 5.95
CA ILE A 130 -2.45 10.94 4.80
C ILE A 130 -3.59 11.82 4.30
N VAL A 131 -3.65 12.00 2.98
CA VAL A 131 -4.77 12.65 2.30
C VAL A 131 -5.48 11.62 1.43
N VAL A 132 -6.75 11.37 1.72
CA VAL A 132 -7.58 10.45 0.91
C VAL A 132 -7.94 11.11 -0.41
N ARG A 133 -7.78 10.40 -1.50
CA ARG A 133 -8.13 10.80 -2.87
C ARG A 133 -9.17 9.84 -3.45
N GLU A 134 -10.32 10.36 -3.79
CA GLU A 134 -11.41 9.63 -4.44
C GLU A 134 -11.51 10.07 -5.90
N VAL A 135 -11.05 9.23 -6.82
CA VAL A 135 -10.92 9.60 -8.24
C VAL A 135 -11.82 8.71 -9.10
N PRO A 136 -12.65 9.27 -10.00
CA PRO A 136 -13.44 8.44 -10.92
C PRO A 136 -12.55 7.50 -11.73
N LEU A 137 -12.94 6.24 -11.86
CA LEU A 137 -12.13 5.20 -12.51
C LEU A 137 -11.85 5.49 -13.98
N ASP A 138 -12.75 6.15 -14.66
CA ASP A 138 -12.61 6.58 -16.06
C ASP A 138 -11.70 7.81 -16.22
N GLU A 139 -11.51 8.61 -15.19
CA GLU A 139 -10.66 9.80 -15.19
C GLU A 139 -9.27 9.56 -14.57
N VAL A 140 -9.06 8.44 -13.86
CA VAL A 140 -7.90 8.23 -13.00
C VAL A 140 -6.56 8.32 -13.75
N ASP A 141 -6.47 7.82 -14.99
CA ASP A 141 -5.22 7.86 -15.75
C ASP A 141 -4.80 9.31 -16.09
N ALA A 142 -5.77 10.14 -16.50
CA ALA A 142 -5.53 11.55 -16.79
C ALA A 142 -5.20 12.33 -15.51
N TRP A 143 -5.91 12.04 -14.42
CA TRP A 143 -5.65 12.65 -13.13
C TRP A 143 -4.26 12.32 -12.60
N LEU A 144 -3.83 11.04 -12.65
CA LEU A 144 -2.49 10.61 -12.25
C LEU A 144 -1.40 11.30 -13.08
N ALA A 145 -1.61 11.42 -14.40
CA ALA A 145 -0.67 12.11 -15.27
C ALA A 145 -0.51 13.60 -14.87
N GLU A 146 -1.59 14.25 -14.45
CA GLU A 146 -1.54 15.64 -13.98
C GLU A 146 -0.83 15.74 -12.62
N GLN A 147 -1.09 14.82 -11.68
CA GLN A 147 -0.37 14.79 -10.39
C GLN A 147 1.15 14.64 -10.59
N MET A 148 1.57 13.77 -11.52
CA MET A 148 3.01 13.60 -11.84
C MET A 148 3.63 14.88 -12.39
N LYS A 149 2.93 15.65 -13.24
CA LYS A 149 3.42 16.98 -13.70
C LYS A 149 3.58 17.97 -12.55
N GLN A 150 2.76 17.85 -11.50
CA GLN A 150 2.85 18.66 -10.29
C GLN A 150 3.94 18.18 -9.31
N GLY A 151 4.70 17.13 -9.68
CA GLY A 151 5.81 16.61 -8.89
C GLY A 151 5.42 15.56 -7.85
N VAL A 152 4.16 15.12 -7.80
CA VAL A 152 3.72 14.01 -6.93
C VAL A 152 4.20 12.70 -7.56
N ALA A 153 4.81 11.83 -6.75
CA ALA A 153 5.15 10.48 -7.18
C ALA A 153 3.89 9.60 -7.25
N VAL A 154 3.88 8.65 -8.17
CA VAL A 154 2.87 7.60 -8.23
C VAL A 154 3.56 6.25 -8.03
N ASP A 155 3.15 5.50 -7.03
CA ASP A 155 3.63 4.14 -6.84
C ASP A 155 3.22 3.28 -8.05
N PRO A 156 4.14 2.56 -8.70
CA PRO A 156 3.81 1.72 -9.85
C PRO A 156 2.70 0.70 -9.59
N ARG A 157 2.52 0.28 -8.34
CA ARG A 157 1.46 -0.65 -7.93
C ARG A 157 0.06 -0.05 -8.06
N VAL A 158 -0.07 1.28 -8.19
CA VAL A 158 -1.35 1.93 -8.54
C VAL A 158 -1.85 1.38 -9.88
N TYR A 159 -0.99 1.26 -10.89
CA TYR A 159 -1.39 0.70 -12.19
C TYR A 159 -1.74 -0.79 -12.11
N THR A 160 -1.06 -1.54 -11.23
CA THR A 160 -1.44 -2.93 -10.94
C THR A 160 -2.85 -3.01 -10.36
N GLY A 161 -3.16 -2.18 -9.38
CA GLY A 161 -4.50 -2.13 -8.77
C GLY A 161 -5.58 -1.72 -9.77
N LEU A 162 -5.31 -0.71 -10.60
CA LEU A 162 -6.24 -0.28 -11.65
C LEU A 162 -6.55 -1.40 -12.65
N TYR A 163 -5.56 -2.23 -13.00
CA TYR A 163 -5.77 -3.41 -13.84
C TYR A 163 -6.77 -4.38 -13.19
N PHE A 164 -6.59 -4.74 -11.92
CA PHE A 164 -7.48 -5.68 -11.22
C PHE A 164 -8.87 -5.08 -10.97
N ILE A 165 -8.97 -3.81 -10.61
CA ILE A 165 -10.25 -3.10 -10.43
C ILE A 165 -11.04 -3.09 -11.74
N ARG A 166 -10.42 -2.75 -12.86
CA ARG A 166 -11.09 -2.74 -14.17
C ARG A 166 -11.55 -4.12 -14.58
N ARG A 167 -10.71 -5.14 -14.35
CA ARG A 167 -11.04 -6.53 -14.67
C ARG A 167 -12.20 -7.10 -13.83
N SER A 168 -12.35 -6.68 -12.58
CA SER A 168 -13.45 -7.14 -11.72
C SER A 168 -14.79 -6.50 -12.06
N ARG A 169 -14.78 -5.40 -12.83
CA ARG A 169 -15.97 -4.63 -13.18
C ARG A 169 -16.45 -4.83 -14.64
N GLY A 170 -15.63 -5.43 -15.48
CA GLY A 170 -15.95 -5.77 -16.89
C GLY A 170 -16.29 -7.22 -17.06
#